data_ba8358b44a9566fa61dea7dc9a7fe56e
#
_entry.id   ba8358b44a9566fa61dea7dc9a7fe56e
#
_cell.length_a   1.000
_cell.length_b   1.000
_cell.length_c   1.000
_cell.angle_alpha   90.00
_cell.angle_beta   90.00
_cell.angle_gamma   90.00
#
_symmetry.space_group_name_H-M   'P 1'
#
loop_
_entity.id
_entity.type
_entity.pdbx_description
1 polymer ?
#
loop_
_entity_poly.entity_id
_entity_poly.type
_entity_poly.pdbx_seq_one_letter_code
_entity_poly.pdbx_strand_id
1 'polypeptide(L)'
;MQDYPFQKVAILGANGFIGTRLCLGLAEQGTEVIALVDKNFSYSHLQGKNGIFCLEISLQEVENLYDHKFLKDVDFLYHMAWAGVNANFRNDAEVQAQNIIYGLKVMEFAEHQGIKRVLVPGSAAEVSCGNGPITGKEIPAPSDIYSASKVATRYLCQTYAQKKGIGLIWTLITSIYGPGRDDNNLISYAIKTLLKGEKPSFTGLEQEWDYLFIDDLIMALIALGRKGIGGKTYPIGSGKHQQMAEYVKTIRDEINPSLPLGIGDLPYKNPDKIDNQILDISELINDTGFKPTIDFRTGIETVISYFKS
;
A
#
# COMPACT_ATOMS: atom_id res chain seq x y z
N MET A 1 -14.44 -1.45 -21.78
CA MET A 1 -13.52 -1.92 -20.74
C MET A 1 -13.84 -3.38 -20.46
N GLN A 2 -12.83 -4.22 -20.43
CA GLN A 2 -13.02 -5.64 -20.12
C GLN A 2 -13.16 -5.75 -18.59
N ASP A 3 -14.27 -6.28 -18.12
CA ASP A 3 -14.50 -6.56 -16.69
C ASP A 3 -14.10 -8.01 -16.44
N TYR A 4 -13.31 -8.22 -15.39
CA TYR A 4 -12.88 -9.56 -14.93
C TYR A 4 -13.54 -9.80 -13.55
N PRO A 5 -14.82 -10.17 -13.52
CA PRO A 5 -15.45 -10.48 -12.25
C PRO A 5 -14.73 -11.68 -11.63
N PHE A 6 -14.27 -11.50 -10.39
CA PHE A 6 -13.75 -12.62 -9.62
C PHE A 6 -14.74 -12.98 -8.52
N GLN A 7 -14.91 -14.27 -8.30
CA GLN A 7 -15.76 -14.80 -7.23
C GLN A 7 -14.91 -15.22 -6.03
N LYS A 8 -13.65 -15.61 -6.29
CA LYS A 8 -12.75 -16.11 -5.27
C LYS A 8 -11.35 -15.51 -5.44
N VAL A 9 -10.83 -14.96 -4.37
CA VAL A 9 -9.50 -14.35 -4.37
C VAL A 9 -8.62 -14.89 -3.24
N ALA A 10 -7.30 -14.91 -3.45
CA ALA A 10 -6.34 -15.13 -2.39
C ALA A 10 -5.62 -13.82 -2.06
N ILE A 11 -5.39 -13.57 -0.77
CA ILE A 11 -4.69 -12.38 -0.29
C ILE A 11 -3.55 -12.81 0.62
N LEU A 12 -2.31 -12.69 0.14
CA LEU A 12 -1.11 -12.98 0.91
C LEU A 12 -0.70 -11.72 1.70
N GLY A 13 -0.49 -11.87 3.02
CA GLY A 13 -0.32 -10.73 3.93
C GLY A 13 -1.66 -10.14 4.38
N ALA A 14 -2.67 -10.98 4.48
CA ALA A 14 -4.04 -10.62 4.81
C ALA A 14 -4.21 -9.96 6.19
N ASN A 15 -3.34 -10.26 7.14
CA ASN A 15 -3.36 -9.67 8.49
C ASN A 15 -2.49 -8.40 8.65
N GLY A 16 -1.97 -7.86 7.55
CA GLY A 16 -1.34 -6.53 7.53
C GLY A 16 -2.37 -5.40 7.47
N PHE A 17 -1.91 -4.15 7.64
CA PHE A 17 -2.75 -2.95 7.64
C PHE A 17 -3.64 -2.83 6.39
N ILE A 18 -3.07 -3.00 5.19
CA ILE A 18 -3.81 -2.96 3.92
C ILE A 18 -4.57 -4.27 3.70
N GLY A 19 -3.91 -5.42 3.92
CA GLY A 19 -4.47 -6.74 3.66
C GLY A 19 -5.76 -7.02 4.41
N THR A 20 -5.82 -6.64 5.68
CA THR A 20 -7.02 -6.78 6.52
C THR A 20 -8.23 -6.05 5.93
N ARG A 21 -8.04 -4.79 5.57
CA ARG A 21 -9.13 -3.99 5.01
C ARG A 21 -9.54 -4.46 3.62
N LEU A 22 -8.57 -4.94 2.84
CA LEU A 22 -8.85 -5.53 1.54
C LEU A 22 -9.70 -6.82 1.68
N CYS A 23 -9.38 -7.69 2.64
CA CYS A 23 -10.18 -8.87 2.92
C CYS A 23 -11.63 -8.51 3.27
N LEU A 24 -11.82 -7.55 4.18
CA LEU A 24 -13.14 -7.09 4.60
C LEU A 24 -13.91 -6.46 3.44
N GLY A 25 -13.30 -5.53 2.71
CA GLY A 25 -13.96 -4.84 1.60
C GLY A 25 -14.36 -5.76 0.44
N LEU A 26 -13.58 -6.82 0.16
CA LEU A 26 -13.93 -7.82 -0.84
C LEU A 26 -15.07 -8.75 -0.36
N ALA A 27 -15.01 -9.19 0.90
CA ALA A 27 -16.05 -10.04 1.47
C ALA A 27 -17.40 -9.30 1.58
N GLU A 28 -17.39 -8.01 1.92
CA GLU A 28 -18.60 -7.16 1.93
C GLU A 28 -19.24 -7.04 0.53
N GLN A 29 -18.44 -7.16 -0.53
CA GLN A 29 -18.92 -7.19 -1.92
C GLN A 29 -19.29 -8.60 -2.42
N GLY A 30 -19.35 -9.60 -1.51
CA GLY A 30 -19.74 -10.97 -1.82
C GLY A 30 -18.65 -11.84 -2.46
N THR A 31 -17.38 -11.40 -2.45
CA THR A 31 -16.24 -12.17 -2.94
C THR A 31 -15.79 -13.17 -1.86
N GLU A 32 -15.55 -14.42 -2.22
CA GLU A 32 -14.90 -15.40 -1.34
C GLU A 32 -13.41 -15.05 -1.21
N VAL A 33 -12.94 -14.86 0.03
CA VAL A 33 -11.58 -14.46 0.33
C VAL A 33 -10.82 -15.55 1.05
N ILE A 34 -9.73 -16.02 0.46
CA ILE A 34 -8.76 -16.88 1.13
C ILE A 34 -7.66 -15.96 1.70
N ALA A 35 -7.75 -15.70 2.99
CA ALA A 35 -6.84 -14.83 3.72
C ALA A 35 -5.59 -15.64 4.14
N LEU A 36 -4.48 -15.44 3.43
CA LEU A 36 -3.18 -16.05 3.77
C LEU A 36 -2.49 -15.17 4.80
N VAL A 37 -2.49 -15.61 6.05
CA VAL A 37 -2.07 -14.84 7.22
C VAL A 37 -0.76 -15.35 7.80
N ASP A 38 0.11 -14.43 8.24
CA ASP A 38 1.31 -14.80 8.99
C ASP A 38 0.91 -15.12 10.43
N LYS A 39 1.22 -16.36 10.87
CA LYS A 39 0.90 -16.88 12.21
C LYS A 39 1.54 -16.09 13.37
N ASN A 40 2.59 -15.31 13.07
CA ASN A 40 3.29 -14.51 14.06
C ASN A 40 2.56 -13.21 14.44
N PHE A 41 1.51 -12.87 13.71
CA PHE A 41 0.70 -11.65 13.95
C PHE A 41 -0.77 -12.01 14.15
N SER A 42 -1.45 -11.24 14.98
CA SER A 42 -2.88 -11.45 15.23
C SER A 42 -3.70 -11.27 13.95
N TYR A 43 -4.70 -12.12 13.78
CA TYR A 43 -5.70 -12.05 12.71
C TYR A 43 -7.13 -12.32 13.24
N SER A 44 -7.32 -12.15 14.54
CA SER A 44 -8.63 -12.37 15.22
C SER A 44 -9.77 -11.57 14.59
N HIS A 45 -9.47 -10.38 14.03
CA HIS A 45 -10.41 -9.51 13.36
C HIS A 45 -10.90 -10.04 11.99
N LEU A 46 -10.22 -11.06 11.42
CA LEU A 46 -10.65 -11.76 10.20
C LEU A 46 -11.35 -13.09 10.51
N GLN A 47 -11.08 -13.69 11.68
CA GLN A 47 -11.63 -14.98 12.05
C GLN A 47 -13.16 -14.92 12.21
N GLY A 48 -13.86 -15.91 11.64
CA GLY A 48 -15.31 -16.03 11.72
C GLY A 48 -16.09 -14.98 10.91
N LYS A 49 -15.42 -14.15 10.10
CA LYS A 49 -16.09 -13.24 9.18
C LYS A 49 -16.66 -14.01 8.00
N ASN A 50 -17.90 -13.68 7.64
CA ASN A 50 -18.55 -14.30 6.50
C ASN A 50 -17.79 -14.05 5.19
N GLY A 51 -17.59 -15.09 4.40
CA GLY A 51 -16.86 -15.01 3.13
C GLY A 51 -15.32 -14.96 3.27
N ILE A 52 -14.76 -15.05 4.49
CA ILE A 52 -13.32 -15.05 4.72
C ILE A 52 -12.86 -16.38 5.34
N PHE A 53 -11.92 -17.04 4.67
CA PHE A 53 -11.26 -18.27 5.13
C PHE A 53 -9.78 -17.98 5.41
N CYS A 54 -9.36 -18.10 6.67
CA CYS A 54 -7.96 -17.86 7.06
C CYS A 54 -7.13 -19.13 6.93
N LEU A 55 -5.96 -19.02 6.28
CA LEU A 55 -4.92 -20.04 6.22
C LEU A 55 -3.61 -19.44 6.74
N GLU A 56 -3.02 -20.08 7.73
CA GLU A 56 -1.72 -19.68 8.26
C GLU A 56 -0.59 -20.09 7.32
N ILE A 57 0.29 -19.15 6.99
CA ILE A 57 1.44 -19.38 6.14
C ILE A 57 2.57 -18.37 6.44
N SER A 58 3.79 -18.82 6.24
CA SER A 58 4.98 -17.96 6.14
C SER A 58 5.34 -17.73 4.69
N LEU A 59 5.82 -16.52 4.35
CA LEU A 59 6.36 -16.24 3.00
C LEU A 59 7.49 -17.19 2.58
N GLN A 60 8.22 -17.73 3.55
CA GLN A 60 9.30 -18.69 3.32
C GLN A 60 8.78 -20.04 2.82
N GLU A 61 7.55 -20.37 3.16
CA GLU A 61 6.93 -21.69 3.00
C GLU A 61 5.73 -21.65 2.03
N VAL A 62 5.65 -20.64 1.14
CA VAL A 62 4.50 -20.47 0.24
C VAL A 62 4.27 -21.69 -0.66
N GLU A 63 5.31 -22.44 -0.97
CA GLU A 63 5.23 -23.71 -1.71
C GLU A 63 4.42 -24.79 -0.98
N ASN A 64 4.29 -24.73 0.36
CA ASN A 64 3.45 -25.66 1.13
C ASN A 64 1.95 -25.48 0.85
N LEU A 65 1.59 -24.39 0.17
CA LEU A 65 0.22 -24.12 -0.28
C LEU A 65 -0.09 -24.72 -1.65
N TYR A 66 0.89 -25.27 -2.37
CA TYR A 66 0.65 -25.97 -3.61
C TYR A 66 -0.37 -27.08 -3.34
N ASP A 67 -1.31 -27.28 -4.23
CA ASP A 67 -2.37 -28.30 -4.10
C ASP A 67 -3.32 -28.14 -2.89
N HIS A 68 -3.25 -27.02 -2.13
CA HIS A 68 -4.15 -26.81 -1.02
C HIS A 68 -5.59 -26.63 -1.52
N LYS A 69 -6.51 -27.48 -1.02
CA LYS A 69 -7.91 -27.57 -1.52
C LYS A 69 -8.68 -26.24 -1.54
N PHE A 70 -8.40 -25.32 -0.61
CA PHE A 70 -9.07 -24.02 -0.56
C PHE A 70 -8.53 -23.03 -1.60
N LEU A 71 -7.41 -23.33 -2.25
CA LEU A 71 -6.80 -22.45 -3.27
C LEU A 71 -7.14 -22.88 -4.69
N LYS A 72 -7.94 -23.93 -4.86
CA LYS A 72 -8.52 -24.29 -6.15
C LYS A 72 -9.47 -23.21 -6.62
N ASP A 73 -9.44 -22.94 -7.92
CA ASP A 73 -10.34 -22.00 -8.59
C ASP A 73 -10.23 -20.55 -8.06
N VAL A 74 -9.04 -20.15 -7.58
CA VAL A 74 -8.76 -18.76 -7.24
C VAL A 74 -8.58 -17.95 -8.53
N ASP A 75 -9.41 -16.92 -8.70
CA ASP A 75 -9.43 -16.08 -9.91
C ASP A 75 -8.31 -15.05 -9.91
N PHE A 76 -7.94 -14.55 -8.71
CA PHE A 76 -7.03 -13.43 -8.55
C PHE A 76 -6.19 -13.54 -7.28
N LEU A 77 -4.91 -13.17 -7.36
CA LEU A 77 -4.00 -13.13 -6.21
C LEU A 77 -3.59 -11.69 -5.91
N TYR A 78 -3.81 -11.26 -4.67
CA TYR A 78 -3.22 -10.04 -4.11
C TYR A 78 -2.02 -10.41 -3.23
N HIS A 79 -0.83 -9.95 -3.60
CA HIS A 79 0.38 -10.16 -2.81
C HIS A 79 0.68 -8.93 -1.96
N MET A 80 0.00 -8.78 -0.81
CA MET A 80 0.13 -7.63 0.09
C MET A 80 1.27 -7.78 1.11
N ALA A 81 1.89 -8.95 1.21
CA ALA A 81 2.95 -9.22 2.16
C ALA A 81 4.28 -8.59 1.76
N TRP A 82 4.96 -7.97 2.70
CA TRP A 82 6.33 -7.47 2.59
C TRP A 82 6.96 -7.38 3.97
N ALA A 83 8.11 -7.99 4.18
CA ALA A 83 8.84 -7.90 5.43
C ALA A 83 9.60 -6.56 5.54
N GLY A 84 9.65 -5.98 6.74
CA GLY A 84 10.50 -4.83 7.02
C GLY A 84 10.06 -3.51 6.36
N VAL A 85 8.75 -3.22 6.35
CA VAL A 85 8.22 -1.92 5.84
C VAL A 85 8.46 -0.75 6.80
N ASN A 86 8.66 -1.01 8.07
CA ASN A 86 8.86 0.02 9.09
C ASN A 86 10.29 0.60 9.04
N ALA A 87 10.48 1.77 9.64
CA ALA A 87 11.73 2.52 9.59
C ALA A 87 12.97 1.72 10.06
N ASN A 88 12.81 0.79 11.01
CA ASN A 88 13.93 0.03 11.58
C ASN A 88 14.52 -0.98 10.58
N PHE A 89 13.69 -1.58 9.72
CA PHE A 89 14.09 -2.63 8.78
C PHE A 89 14.11 -2.16 7.31
N ARG A 90 13.71 -0.92 7.05
CA ARG A 90 13.64 -0.37 5.69
C ARG A 90 14.99 -0.39 4.97
N ASN A 91 16.08 -0.24 5.73
CA ASN A 91 17.45 -0.27 5.22
C ASN A 91 18.23 -1.53 5.67
N ASP A 92 17.56 -2.55 6.18
CA ASP A 92 18.17 -3.85 6.45
C ASP A 92 18.29 -4.63 5.12
N ALA A 93 19.53 -4.77 4.66
CA ALA A 93 19.80 -5.34 3.34
C ALA A 93 19.37 -6.81 3.22
N GLU A 94 19.51 -7.59 4.30
CA GLU A 94 19.16 -9.00 4.30
C GLU A 94 17.65 -9.19 4.24
N VAL A 95 16.92 -8.49 5.12
CA VAL A 95 15.44 -8.50 5.13
C VAL A 95 14.89 -8.05 3.77
N GLN A 96 15.44 -6.97 3.22
CA GLN A 96 14.93 -6.44 1.95
C GLN A 96 15.31 -7.30 0.74
N ALA A 97 16.49 -7.89 0.70
CA ALA A 97 16.87 -8.84 -0.35
C ALA A 97 16.01 -10.12 -0.32
N GLN A 98 15.63 -10.59 0.87
CA GLN A 98 14.76 -11.77 1.01
C GLN A 98 13.37 -11.54 0.39
N ASN A 99 12.83 -10.31 0.43
CA ASN A 99 11.56 -9.99 -0.22
C ASN A 99 11.58 -10.19 -1.75
N ILE A 100 12.73 -10.02 -2.39
CA ILE A 100 12.89 -10.27 -3.83
C ILE A 100 12.64 -11.76 -4.13
N ILE A 101 13.21 -12.64 -3.30
CA ILE A 101 13.03 -14.09 -3.42
C ILE A 101 11.57 -14.46 -3.15
N TYR A 102 10.95 -13.87 -2.13
CA TYR A 102 9.53 -14.10 -1.83
C TYR A 102 8.62 -13.67 -2.97
N GLY A 103 8.89 -12.53 -3.60
CA GLY A 103 8.14 -12.08 -4.78
C GLY A 103 8.16 -13.12 -5.91
N LEU A 104 9.33 -13.72 -6.20
CA LEU A 104 9.44 -14.79 -7.20
C LEU A 104 8.67 -16.06 -6.78
N LYS A 105 8.82 -16.52 -5.53
CA LYS A 105 8.07 -17.68 -5.02
C LYS A 105 6.55 -17.48 -5.12
N VAL A 106 6.06 -16.27 -4.92
CA VAL A 106 4.64 -15.96 -5.08
C VAL A 106 4.21 -16.02 -6.55
N MET A 107 5.07 -15.63 -7.48
CA MET A 107 4.78 -15.79 -8.92
C MET A 107 4.79 -17.27 -9.35
N GLU A 108 5.71 -18.08 -8.82
CA GLU A 108 5.74 -19.54 -9.01
C GLU A 108 4.49 -20.21 -8.43
N PHE A 109 4.06 -19.79 -7.24
CA PHE A 109 2.81 -20.23 -6.63
C PHE A 109 1.59 -19.89 -7.52
N ALA A 110 1.51 -18.66 -8.05
CA ALA A 110 0.43 -18.26 -8.94
C ALA A 110 0.42 -19.13 -10.22
N GLU A 111 1.58 -19.41 -10.81
CA GLU A 111 1.70 -20.32 -11.97
C GLU A 111 1.19 -21.72 -11.63
N HIS A 112 1.67 -22.30 -10.52
CA HIS A 112 1.31 -23.65 -10.09
C HIS A 112 -0.20 -23.79 -9.86
N GLN A 113 -0.82 -22.78 -9.22
CA GLN A 113 -2.27 -22.74 -9.00
C GLN A 113 -3.09 -22.40 -10.24
N GLY A 114 -2.45 -22.09 -11.36
CA GLY A 114 -3.13 -21.67 -12.58
C GLY A 114 -3.75 -20.27 -12.50
N ILE A 115 -3.38 -19.46 -11.50
CA ILE A 115 -3.86 -18.08 -11.31
C ILE A 115 -3.29 -17.21 -12.42
N LYS A 116 -4.16 -16.59 -13.21
CA LYS A 116 -3.77 -15.82 -14.41
C LYS A 116 -3.56 -14.34 -14.15
N ARG A 117 -3.97 -13.83 -12.99
CA ARG A 117 -3.88 -12.40 -12.67
C ARG A 117 -3.39 -12.20 -11.24
N VAL A 118 -2.38 -11.34 -11.09
CA VAL A 118 -1.74 -11.04 -9.81
C VAL A 118 -1.58 -9.54 -9.67
N LEU A 119 -1.84 -8.99 -8.48
CA LEU A 119 -1.50 -7.61 -8.13
C LEU A 119 -0.46 -7.60 -7.01
N VAL A 120 0.60 -6.83 -7.22
CA VAL A 120 1.67 -6.62 -6.25
C VAL A 120 1.81 -5.12 -5.94
N PRO A 121 1.70 -4.71 -4.68
CA PRO A 121 1.95 -3.32 -4.30
C PRO A 121 3.43 -2.98 -4.38
N GLY A 122 3.73 -1.99 -5.22
CA GLY A 122 4.97 -1.24 -5.18
C GLY A 122 4.83 0.01 -4.31
N SER A 123 5.73 0.94 -4.48
CA SER A 123 5.78 2.20 -3.73
C SER A 123 6.15 3.36 -4.64
N ALA A 124 5.57 4.52 -4.42
CA ALA A 124 6.01 5.76 -5.08
C ALA A 124 7.51 6.07 -4.83
N ALA A 125 8.10 5.53 -3.76
CA ALA A 125 9.54 5.64 -3.48
C ALA A 125 10.45 4.89 -4.48
N GLU A 126 9.90 4.08 -5.40
CA GLU A 126 10.67 3.44 -6.47
C GLU A 126 11.16 4.43 -7.53
N VAL A 127 10.53 5.58 -7.62
CA VAL A 127 10.77 6.60 -8.62
C VAL A 127 10.89 7.98 -7.96
N SER A 128 11.46 8.94 -8.69
CA SER A 128 11.48 10.35 -8.29
C SER A 128 10.50 11.13 -9.17
N CYS A 129 9.84 12.14 -8.62
CA CYS A 129 9.00 13.05 -9.41
C CYS A 129 9.80 13.82 -10.48
N GLY A 130 11.10 14.04 -10.25
CA GLY A 130 11.90 14.83 -11.19
C GLY A 130 11.22 16.16 -11.52
N ASN A 131 10.86 16.34 -12.80
CA ASN A 131 10.20 17.55 -13.31
C ASN A 131 8.66 17.41 -13.47
N GLY A 132 8.03 16.37 -12.93
CA GLY A 132 6.60 16.17 -13.11
C GLY A 132 6.02 15.07 -12.22
N PRO A 133 4.71 14.83 -12.29
CA PRO A 133 4.07 13.80 -11.50
C PRO A 133 4.49 12.39 -11.95
N ILE A 134 4.43 11.45 -11.00
CA ILE A 134 4.69 10.02 -11.22
C ILE A 134 3.54 9.43 -12.03
N THR A 135 3.84 8.91 -13.22
CA THR A 135 2.88 8.29 -14.16
C THR A 135 2.99 6.77 -14.20
N GLY A 136 4.02 6.19 -13.57
CA GLY A 136 4.33 4.76 -13.65
C GLY A 136 5.23 4.37 -14.84
N LYS A 137 5.67 5.34 -15.64
CA LYS A 137 6.53 5.15 -16.82
C LYS A 137 7.96 5.68 -16.62
N GLU A 138 8.22 6.27 -15.45
CA GLU A 138 9.53 6.81 -15.09
C GLU A 138 10.59 5.72 -14.99
N ILE A 139 11.82 6.11 -15.26
CA ILE A 139 13.01 5.30 -14.94
C ILE A 139 13.10 5.24 -13.42
N PRO A 140 13.22 4.02 -12.84
CA PRO A 140 13.38 3.89 -11.39
C PRO A 140 14.55 4.67 -10.84
N ALA A 141 14.33 5.33 -9.73
CA ALA A 141 15.34 6.16 -9.03
C ALA A 141 15.25 5.90 -7.51
N PRO A 142 15.48 4.66 -7.06
CA PRO A 142 15.34 4.31 -5.64
C PRO A 142 16.41 5.02 -4.80
N SER A 143 16.01 5.54 -3.63
CA SER A 143 16.89 6.28 -2.73
C SER A 143 17.28 5.51 -1.46
N ASP A 144 16.67 4.34 -1.21
CA ASP A 144 16.96 3.48 -0.07
C ASP A 144 16.91 1.99 -0.47
N ILE A 145 17.34 1.10 0.45
CA ILE A 145 17.40 -0.35 0.17
C ILE A 145 16.00 -0.93 -0.06
N TYR A 146 14.99 -0.46 0.66
CA TYR A 146 13.60 -0.87 0.48
C TYR A 146 13.10 -0.57 -0.95
N SER A 147 13.25 0.67 -1.39
CA SER A 147 12.80 1.06 -2.74
C SER A 147 13.59 0.36 -3.84
N ALA A 148 14.90 0.15 -3.63
CA ALA A 148 15.72 -0.64 -4.56
C ALA A 148 15.25 -2.10 -4.65
N SER A 149 14.91 -2.72 -3.51
CA SER A 149 14.38 -4.08 -3.48
C SER A 149 12.99 -4.19 -4.12
N LYS A 150 12.12 -3.17 -3.95
CA LYS A 150 10.84 -3.08 -4.67
C LYS A 150 11.05 -3.04 -6.19
N VAL A 151 11.98 -2.21 -6.66
CA VAL A 151 12.34 -2.12 -8.09
C VAL A 151 12.84 -3.48 -8.61
N ALA A 152 13.76 -4.12 -7.89
CA ALA A 152 14.29 -5.44 -8.27
C ALA A 152 13.16 -6.49 -8.36
N THR A 153 12.29 -6.53 -7.34
CA THR A 153 11.13 -7.45 -7.32
C THR A 153 10.20 -7.18 -8.49
N ARG A 154 9.91 -5.90 -8.79
CA ARG A 154 9.06 -5.53 -9.93
C ARG A 154 9.58 -6.12 -11.24
N TYR A 155 10.84 -5.88 -11.57
CA TYR A 155 11.42 -6.34 -12.83
C TYR A 155 11.47 -7.86 -12.94
N LEU A 156 11.83 -8.54 -11.85
CA LEU A 156 11.89 -10.00 -11.84
C LEU A 156 10.49 -10.60 -11.99
N CYS A 157 9.52 -10.11 -11.21
CA CYS A 157 8.14 -10.59 -11.29
C CYS A 157 7.49 -10.27 -12.64
N GLN A 158 7.73 -9.09 -13.23
CA GLN A 158 7.24 -8.73 -14.57
C GLN A 158 7.82 -9.64 -15.65
N THR A 159 9.13 -9.92 -15.58
CA THR A 159 9.79 -10.83 -16.54
C THR A 159 9.25 -12.24 -16.40
N TYR A 160 9.06 -12.73 -15.16
CA TYR A 160 8.47 -14.04 -14.91
C TYR A 160 7.03 -14.12 -15.42
N ALA A 161 6.20 -13.15 -15.08
CA ALA A 161 4.81 -13.06 -15.49
C ALA A 161 4.65 -13.08 -17.01
N GLN A 162 5.47 -12.29 -17.72
CA GLN A 162 5.47 -12.27 -19.19
C GLN A 162 5.78 -13.65 -19.79
N LYS A 163 6.79 -14.36 -19.26
CA LYS A 163 7.17 -15.68 -19.73
C LYS A 163 6.10 -16.75 -19.48
N LYS A 164 5.30 -16.57 -18.42
CA LYS A 164 4.29 -17.55 -17.97
C LYS A 164 2.86 -17.18 -18.35
N GLY A 165 2.65 -16.05 -19.03
CA GLY A 165 1.33 -15.58 -19.43
C GLY A 165 0.44 -15.17 -18.24
N ILE A 166 1.05 -14.63 -17.17
CA ILE A 166 0.37 -14.10 -15.99
C ILE A 166 0.21 -12.59 -16.18
N GLY A 167 -1.00 -12.08 -16.01
CA GLY A 167 -1.29 -10.65 -16.03
C GLY A 167 -0.90 -9.99 -14.70
N LEU A 168 0.37 -9.61 -14.54
CA LEU A 168 0.86 -8.91 -13.35
C LEU A 168 0.48 -7.43 -13.40
N ILE A 169 -0.19 -6.94 -12.37
CA ILE A 169 -0.45 -5.52 -12.11
C ILE A 169 0.51 -5.07 -11.02
N TRP A 170 1.34 -4.07 -11.31
CA TRP A 170 2.19 -3.41 -10.34
C TRP A 170 1.59 -2.07 -9.96
N THR A 171 1.73 -1.64 -8.70
CA THR A 171 1.23 -0.34 -8.28
C THR A 171 2.33 0.51 -7.66
N LEU A 172 2.30 1.82 -7.84
CA LEU A 172 3.14 2.78 -7.14
C LEU A 172 2.26 3.52 -6.14
N ILE A 173 2.21 3.00 -4.91
CA ILE A 173 1.30 3.52 -3.88
C ILE A 173 1.97 4.71 -3.18
N THR A 174 1.21 5.80 -3.02
CA THR A 174 1.61 6.97 -2.22
C THR A 174 1.57 6.67 -0.71
N SER A 175 1.74 7.71 0.11
CA SER A 175 1.60 7.61 1.57
C SER A 175 0.14 7.39 1.96
N ILE A 176 -0.13 6.22 2.53
CA ILE A 176 -1.47 5.84 2.97
C ILE A 176 -1.64 6.19 4.45
N TYR A 177 -2.80 6.68 4.82
CA TYR A 177 -3.17 6.95 6.20
C TYR A 177 -4.58 6.41 6.51
N GLY A 178 -4.85 6.15 7.79
CA GLY A 178 -6.14 5.64 8.22
C GLY A 178 -6.08 5.03 9.62
N PRO A 179 -7.22 4.71 10.24
CA PRO A 179 -7.30 4.03 11.53
C PRO A 179 -6.56 2.70 11.52
N GLY A 180 -5.84 2.37 12.58
CA GLY A 180 -5.05 1.15 12.70
C GLY A 180 -3.62 1.26 12.17
N ARG A 181 -3.23 2.40 11.58
CA ARG A 181 -1.84 2.71 11.27
C ARG A 181 -1.21 3.53 12.38
N ASP A 182 -0.53 2.84 13.29
CA ASP A 182 0.07 3.41 14.49
C ASP A 182 1.63 3.40 14.46
N ASP A 183 2.22 3.36 13.29
CA ASP A 183 3.65 3.53 13.09
C ASP A 183 4.06 5.01 13.30
N ASN A 184 5.35 5.23 13.63
CA ASN A 184 5.89 6.58 13.86
C ASN A 184 6.07 7.36 12.55
N ASN A 185 4.96 7.53 11.80
CA ASN A 185 4.92 8.40 10.63
C ASN A 185 4.52 9.83 11.01
N LEU A 186 4.64 10.76 10.07
CA LEU A 186 4.35 12.18 10.28
C LEU A 186 2.93 12.42 10.83
N ILE A 187 1.92 11.76 10.28
CA ILE A 187 0.51 11.93 10.67
C ILE A 187 0.28 11.45 12.10
N SER A 188 0.71 10.20 12.40
CA SER A 188 0.56 9.61 13.74
C SER A 188 1.33 10.40 14.79
N TYR A 189 2.53 10.88 14.46
CA TYR A 189 3.33 11.73 15.34
C TYR A 189 2.64 13.06 15.63
N ALA A 190 2.16 13.74 14.59
CA ALA A 190 1.45 15.01 14.74
C ALA A 190 0.20 14.85 15.63
N ILE A 191 -0.64 13.85 15.34
CA ILE A 191 -1.87 13.60 16.11
C ILE A 191 -1.56 13.29 17.57
N LYS A 192 -0.67 12.34 17.83
CA LYS A 192 -0.32 11.92 19.21
C LYS A 192 0.23 13.06 20.05
N THR A 193 1.07 13.91 19.44
CA THR A 193 1.68 15.06 20.14
C THR A 193 0.64 16.15 20.42
N LEU A 194 -0.17 16.50 19.42
CA LEU A 194 -1.20 17.54 19.56
C LEU A 194 -2.32 17.12 20.53
N LEU A 195 -2.71 15.84 20.55
CA LEU A 195 -3.70 15.34 21.52
C LEU A 195 -3.25 15.44 22.98
N LYS A 196 -1.93 15.45 23.22
CA LYS A 196 -1.36 15.71 24.56
C LYS A 196 -1.28 17.21 24.89
N GLY A 197 -1.64 18.10 23.96
CA GLY A 197 -1.46 19.55 24.11
C GLY A 197 -0.02 20.00 23.92
N GLU A 198 0.85 19.15 23.37
CA GLU A 198 2.27 19.43 23.15
C GLU A 198 2.50 20.01 21.74
N LYS A 199 3.61 20.75 21.58
CA LYS A 199 4.05 21.30 20.29
C LYS A 199 4.85 20.23 19.53
N PRO A 200 4.37 19.68 18.39
CA PRO A 200 5.18 18.82 17.54
C PRO A 200 6.22 19.63 16.77
N SER A 201 7.44 19.09 16.60
CA SER A 201 8.53 19.74 15.87
C SER A 201 8.79 19.01 14.55
N PHE A 202 8.95 19.80 13.46
CA PHE A 202 9.11 19.30 12.09
C PHE A 202 10.26 20.06 11.40
N THR A 203 10.69 19.53 10.25
CA THR A 203 11.48 20.27 9.25
C THR A 203 10.60 21.33 8.59
N GLY A 204 11.08 22.04 7.57
CA GLY A 204 10.32 23.08 6.86
C GLY A 204 9.02 22.60 6.19
N LEU A 205 8.89 21.29 5.94
CA LEU A 205 7.72 20.65 5.31
C LEU A 205 7.29 21.33 3.99
N GLU A 206 8.26 21.73 3.18
CA GLU A 206 8.07 22.50 1.94
C GLU A 206 7.71 21.63 0.74
N GLN A 207 8.03 20.32 0.82
CA GLN A 207 7.78 19.38 -0.26
C GLN A 207 6.27 19.19 -0.51
N GLU A 208 5.91 19.05 -1.77
CA GLU A 208 4.57 18.67 -2.19
C GLU A 208 4.38 17.15 -2.06
N TRP A 209 3.26 16.77 -1.48
CA TRP A 209 2.98 15.38 -1.14
C TRP A 209 1.53 15.00 -1.43
N ASP A 210 1.32 13.75 -1.77
CA ASP A 210 0.00 13.15 -1.93
C ASP A 210 -0.23 12.14 -0.80
N TYR A 211 -1.32 12.28 -0.06
CA TYR A 211 -1.80 11.33 0.95
C TYR A 211 -3.13 10.74 0.52
N LEU A 212 -3.27 9.42 0.60
CA LEU A 212 -4.50 8.71 0.26
C LEU A 212 -5.07 8.00 1.49
N PHE A 213 -6.37 8.17 1.73
CA PHE A 213 -7.06 7.47 2.81
C PHE A 213 -7.17 5.97 2.49
N ILE A 214 -7.05 5.13 3.52
CA ILE A 214 -6.98 3.67 3.37
C ILE A 214 -8.18 3.09 2.62
N ASP A 215 -9.40 3.57 2.85
CA ASP A 215 -10.59 3.02 2.23
C ASP A 215 -10.62 3.31 0.71
N ASP A 216 -10.14 4.48 0.27
CA ASP A 216 -9.95 4.78 -1.15
C ASP A 216 -8.86 3.89 -1.78
N LEU A 217 -7.78 3.59 -1.05
CA LEU A 217 -6.79 2.60 -1.51
C LEU A 217 -7.44 1.24 -1.73
N ILE A 218 -8.25 0.76 -0.80
CA ILE A 218 -8.93 -0.53 -0.92
C ILE A 218 -9.83 -0.55 -2.16
N MET A 219 -10.60 0.50 -2.39
CA MET A 219 -11.44 0.62 -3.58
C MET A 219 -10.62 0.65 -4.87
N ALA A 220 -9.45 1.31 -4.89
CA ALA A 220 -8.52 1.30 -6.02
C ALA A 220 -7.98 -0.10 -6.31
N LEU A 221 -7.54 -0.84 -5.27
CA LEU A 221 -7.03 -2.21 -5.40
C LEU A 221 -8.10 -3.18 -5.93
N ILE A 222 -9.34 -3.07 -5.43
CA ILE A 222 -10.47 -3.87 -5.92
C ILE A 222 -10.78 -3.52 -7.39
N ALA A 223 -10.81 -2.23 -7.73
CA ALA A 223 -11.05 -1.78 -9.10
C ALA A 223 -9.96 -2.28 -10.08
N LEU A 224 -8.69 -2.24 -9.66
CA LEU A 224 -7.57 -2.80 -10.42
C LEU A 224 -7.67 -4.33 -10.56
N GLY A 225 -8.07 -5.02 -9.51
CA GLY A 225 -8.31 -6.46 -9.58
C GLY A 225 -9.35 -6.81 -10.64
N ARG A 226 -10.43 -6.04 -10.73
CA ARG A 226 -11.53 -6.28 -11.69
C ARG A 226 -11.24 -5.80 -13.10
N LYS A 227 -10.58 -4.63 -13.27
CA LYS A 227 -10.47 -3.95 -14.56
C LYS A 227 -9.05 -3.58 -14.97
N GLY A 228 -8.08 -3.70 -14.06
CA GLY A 228 -6.69 -3.37 -14.34
C GLY A 228 -6.11 -4.22 -15.47
N ILE A 229 -5.21 -3.64 -16.24
CA ILE A 229 -4.57 -4.29 -17.38
C ILE A 229 -3.26 -4.94 -16.94
N GLY A 230 -3.12 -6.25 -17.14
CA GLY A 230 -1.89 -6.98 -16.85
C GLY A 230 -0.69 -6.42 -17.63
N GLY A 231 0.45 -6.34 -16.98
CA GLY A 231 1.67 -5.74 -17.52
C GLY A 231 1.82 -4.25 -17.28
N LYS A 232 0.76 -3.55 -16.82
CA LYS A 232 0.84 -2.12 -16.49
C LYS A 232 1.31 -1.88 -15.05
N THR A 233 1.88 -0.68 -14.85
CA THR A 233 2.21 -0.11 -13.54
C THR A 233 1.29 1.09 -13.30
N TYR A 234 0.54 1.08 -12.18
CA TYR A 234 -0.43 2.13 -11.86
C TYR A 234 0.01 2.92 -10.62
N PRO A 235 0.21 4.25 -10.74
CA PRO A 235 0.25 5.11 -9.57
C PRO A 235 -1.12 5.09 -8.86
N ILE A 236 -1.09 4.99 -7.53
CA ILE A 236 -2.28 5.07 -6.69
C ILE A 236 -2.08 6.18 -5.66
N GLY A 237 -2.87 7.23 -5.77
CA GLY A 237 -2.86 8.39 -4.90
C GLY A 237 -4.24 9.06 -4.86
N SER A 238 -4.34 10.19 -4.18
CA SER A 238 -5.56 10.98 -4.17
C SER A 238 -5.73 11.81 -5.45
N GLY A 239 -4.65 11.98 -6.23
CA GLY A 239 -4.59 12.88 -7.38
C GLY A 239 -4.64 14.36 -6.96
N LYS A 240 -4.52 14.64 -5.67
CA LYS A 240 -4.43 15.98 -5.09
C LYS A 240 -3.18 16.04 -4.22
N HIS A 241 -2.30 16.98 -4.51
CA HIS A 241 -1.10 17.22 -3.72
C HIS A 241 -1.14 18.61 -3.13
N GLN A 242 -0.47 18.78 -2.02
CA GLN A 242 -0.22 20.08 -1.39
C GLN A 242 1.07 20.00 -0.57
N GLN A 243 1.57 21.14 -0.10
CA GLN A 243 2.73 21.15 0.78
C GLN A 243 2.47 20.34 2.05
N MET A 244 3.45 19.58 2.51
CA MET A 244 3.32 18.78 3.74
C MET A 244 2.94 19.64 4.95
N ALA A 245 3.36 20.92 4.97
CA ALA A 245 2.96 21.86 6.00
C ALA A 245 1.45 22.05 6.11
N GLU A 246 0.72 22.04 4.97
CA GLU A 246 -0.74 22.21 4.96
C GLU A 246 -1.46 21.01 5.56
N TYR A 247 -0.95 19.79 5.36
CA TYR A 247 -1.46 18.59 6.01
C TYR A 247 -1.34 18.66 7.53
N VAL A 248 -0.19 19.11 8.03
CA VAL A 248 0.05 19.24 9.49
C VAL A 248 -0.80 20.36 10.09
N LYS A 249 -0.99 21.47 9.38
CA LYS A 249 -1.92 22.54 9.80
C LYS A 249 -3.35 22.01 9.88
N THR A 250 -3.81 21.26 8.90
CA THR A 250 -5.15 20.62 8.91
C THR A 250 -5.32 19.73 10.13
N ILE A 251 -4.33 18.87 10.45
CA ILE A 251 -4.37 18.00 11.64
C ILE A 251 -4.50 18.84 12.93
N ARG A 252 -3.70 19.91 13.07
CA ARG A 252 -3.76 20.81 14.21
C ARG A 252 -5.14 21.46 14.33
N ASP A 253 -5.68 21.97 13.23
CA ASP A 253 -6.95 22.70 13.20
C ASP A 253 -8.14 21.81 13.58
N GLU A 254 -8.12 20.53 13.20
CA GLU A 254 -9.13 19.53 13.61
C GLU A 254 -9.00 19.09 15.07
N ILE A 255 -7.84 19.23 15.69
CA ILE A 255 -7.65 18.93 17.11
C ILE A 255 -7.91 20.17 17.97
N ASN A 256 -7.18 21.23 17.72
CA ASN A 256 -7.32 22.54 18.37
C ASN A 256 -6.48 23.58 17.62
N PRO A 257 -7.11 24.57 16.94
CA PRO A 257 -6.40 25.56 16.15
C PRO A 257 -5.48 26.50 16.94
N SER A 258 -5.63 26.57 18.29
CA SER A 258 -4.78 27.39 19.15
C SER A 258 -3.43 26.72 19.50
N LEU A 259 -3.25 25.44 19.21
CA LEU A 259 -2.00 24.74 19.50
C LEU A 259 -0.86 25.18 18.58
N PRO A 260 0.36 25.33 19.10
CA PRO A 260 1.50 25.72 18.29
C PRO A 260 2.00 24.55 17.43
N LEU A 261 2.57 24.88 16.26
CA LEU A 261 3.31 23.95 15.39
C LEU A 261 4.76 24.41 15.29
N GLY A 262 5.69 23.49 15.39
CA GLY A 262 7.12 23.71 15.22
C GLY A 262 7.60 23.40 13.82
N ILE A 263 6.98 24.00 12.79
CA ILE A 263 7.44 23.86 11.40
C ILE A 263 8.74 24.65 11.26
N GLY A 264 9.81 23.96 10.82
CA GLY A 264 11.15 24.54 10.73
C GLY A 264 11.99 24.43 12.01
N ASP A 265 11.47 23.85 13.09
CA ASP A 265 12.22 23.63 14.34
C ASP A 265 13.39 22.63 14.14
N LEU A 266 13.24 21.71 13.19
CA LEU A 266 14.24 20.69 12.90
C LEU A 266 14.95 20.94 11.55
N PRO A 267 16.26 20.77 11.45
CA PRO A 267 16.96 20.88 10.18
C PRO A 267 16.66 19.63 9.30
N TYR A 268 16.70 19.80 7.99
CA TYR A 268 16.75 18.67 7.06
C TYR A 268 18.06 17.91 7.21
N LYS A 269 18.00 16.58 7.25
CA LYS A 269 19.19 15.72 7.24
C LYS A 269 19.98 15.85 5.93
N ASN A 270 19.29 15.99 4.80
CA ASN A 270 19.84 16.16 3.46
C ASN A 270 19.06 17.28 2.75
N PRO A 271 19.44 18.56 2.90
CA PRO A 271 18.72 19.69 2.29
C PRO A 271 18.62 19.62 0.75
N ASP A 272 19.62 19.02 0.12
CA ASP A 272 19.70 18.87 -1.35
C ASP A 272 18.83 17.72 -1.91
N LYS A 273 18.14 16.99 -1.05
CA LYS A 273 17.27 15.84 -1.43
C LYS A 273 15.86 15.98 -0.87
N ILE A 274 15.24 17.12 -1.11
CA ILE A 274 13.82 17.33 -0.80
C ILE A 274 13.03 16.89 -2.04
N ASP A 275 12.59 15.65 -2.05
CA ASP A 275 11.80 15.10 -3.15
C ASP A 275 10.31 15.32 -2.92
N ASN A 276 9.59 15.72 -3.97
CA ASN A 276 8.14 15.74 -4.02
C ASN A 276 7.59 14.32 -4.25
N GLN A 277 6.34 14.09 -3.86
CA GLN A 277 5.62 12.87 -4.18
C GLN A 277 4.23 13.24 -4.74
N ILE A 278 4.18 13.44 -6.03
CA ILE A 278 3.00 13.84 -6.79
C ILE A 278 2.67 12.71 -7.76
N LEU A 279 1.44 12.23 -7.75
CA LEU A 279 1.03 11.08 -8.56
C LEU A 279 -0.02 11.50 -9.61
N ASP A 280 0.19 11.06 -10.85
CA ASP A 280 -0.83 11.11 -11.90
C ASP A 280 -1.60 9.78 -11.92
N ILE A 281 -2.84 9.82 -11.47
CA ILE A 281 -3.73 8.67 -11.41
C ILE A 281 -4.65 8.53 -12.65
N SER A 282 -4.40 9.27 -13.72
CA SER A 282 -5.26 9.31 -14.90
C SER A 282 -5.42 7.95 -15.57
N GLU A 283 -4.35 7.14 -15.67
CA GLU A 283 -4.45 5.78 -16.20
C GLU A 283 -5.31 4.86 -15.32
N LEU A 284 -5.18 4.97 -14.00
CA LEU A 284 -6.03 4.24 -13.06
C LEU A 284 -7.51 4.59 -13.25
N ILE A 285 -7.82 5.89 -13.35
CA ILE A 285 -9.19 6.37 -13.60
C ILE A 285 -9.70 5.87 -14.94
N ASN A 286 -8.92 6.00 -16.01
CA ASN A 286 -9.33 5.66 -17.37
C ASN A 286 -9.59 4.16 -17.53
N ASP A 287 -8.72 3.31 -16.96
CA ASP A 287 -8.83 1.85 -17.13
C ASP A 287 -9.87 1.24 -16.18
N THR A 288 -10.12 1.84 -15.02
CA THR A 288 -10.96 1.21 -13.97
C THR A 288 -12.24 1.98 -13.65
N GLY A 289 -12.28 3.28 -13.90
CA GLY A 289 -13.35 4.17 -13.46
C GLY A 289 -13.25 4.57 -11.98
N PHE A 290 -12.22 4.10 -11.25
CA PHE A 290 -12.00 4.47 -9.84
C PHE A 290 -11.72 5.97 -9.72
N LYS A 291 -12.27 6.58 -8.68
CA LYS A 291 -11.96 7.96 -8.27
C LYS A 291 -11.90 8.01 -6.74
N PRO A 292 -10.86 8.64 -6.16
CA PRO A 292 -10.84 8.90 -4.72
C PRO A 292 -12.04 9.74 -4.29
N THR A 293 -12.63 9.42 -3.15
CA THR A 293 -13.86 10.05 -2.64
C THR A 293 -13.67 10.73 -1.30
N ILE A 294 -12.62 10.37 -0.54
CA ILE A 294 -12.36 10.86 0.80
C ILE A 294 -11.25 11.88 0.75
N ASP A 295 -11.58 13.16 1.02
CA ASP A 295 -10.57 14.20 1.14
C ASP A 295 -9.77 14.08 2.45
N PHE A 296 -8.64 14.80 2.53
CA PHE A 296 -7.73 14.67 3.66
C PHE A 296 -8.39 15.08 4.99
N ARG A 297 -9.20 16.14 5.01
CA ARG A 297 -9.88 16.62 6.20
C ARG A 297 -10.84 15.59 6.77
N THR A 298 -11.72 15.05 5.93
CA THR A 298 -12.67 13.97 6.30
C THR A 298 -11.94 12.72 6.81
N GLY A 299 -10.89 12.32 6.11
CA GLY A 299 -10.09 11.14 6.51
C GLY A 299 -9.37 11.36 7.84
N ILE A 300 -8.81 12.56 8.08
CA ILE A 300 -8.06 12.84 9.30
C ILE A 300 -8.95 12.95 10.54
N GLU A 301 -10.17 13.45 10.41
CA GLU A 301 -11.18 13.44 11.49
C GLU A 301 -11.43 12.00 11.99
N THR A 302 -11.53 11.05 11.06
CA THR A 302 -11.69 9.61 11.37
C THR A 302 -10.47 9.07 12.12
N VAL A 303 -9.25 9.45 11.69
CA VAL A 303 -8.00 9.01 12.34
C VAL A 303 -7.85 9.63 13.73
N ILE A 304 -8.16 10.92 13.89
CA ILE A 304 -8.15 11.60 15.21
C ILE A 304 -9.12 10.92 16.18
N SER A 305 -10.33 10.58 15.71
CA SER A 305 -11.33 9.85 16.50
C SER A 305 -10.81 8.48 16.97
N TYR A 306 -10.13 7.75 16.08
CA TYR A 306 -9.48 6.48 16.43
C TYR A 306 -8.40 6.64 17.52
N PHE A 307 -7.60 7.71 17.50
CA PHE A 307 -6.57 7.94 18.52
C PHE A 307 -7.15 8.44 19.87
N LYS A 308 -8.41 8.90 19.89
CA LYS A 308 -9.12 9.31 21.10
C LYS A 308 -9.84 8.14 21.79
N SER A 309 -10.13 7.03 21.07
CA SER A 309 -10.77 5.82 21.59
C SER A 309 -9.80 4.91 22.33
#